data_e1915a033d145f81d4414baca58af77b
#
_entry.id   e1915a033d145f81d4414baca58af77b
#
_cell.length_a   1.000
_cell.length_b   1.000
_cell.length_c   1.000
_cell.angle_alpha   90.00
_cell.angle_beta   90.00
_cell.angle_gamma   90.00
#
_symmetry.space_group_name_H-M   'P 1'
#
loop_
_entity.id
_entity.type
_entity.pdbx_description
1 polymer ?
#
loop_
_entity_poly.entity_id
_entity_poly.type
_entity_poly.pdbx_seq_one_letter_code
_entity_poly.pdbx_strand_id
1 'polypeptide(L)'
;MIIRDRREAPGPRHLRPGENTEGPECAEDPERTEDPGNSPSPAAADEMHILWISEGMSCDGDTISVTAAAQPAIEDVVLGLIPGLPTVHLHNKVLSPCPGGEEFLAPFRAAVAGDLAPFILVIEGSIPNQNIIEGDGYWTSFGNDVTTGRPLTVNWWIDRLAPKAWAVVAIGTCASYGGIHAMAGNPTGSMGLGDYLGWDFSSTGGLSIINIPGCPVQPENFMDTLTWLLYHAAGTAPPPPLDGMLRPEWIYGKSVHDGCDRAAFFEQGDFAGDFNSGKCQVKLGCWGPVVNCNVPRRGWIGGVGGCPNVGGVCIGCTMPGFPDSFMPFMNEPTDGELSGALITEYGDFIHRMRRITGMAMNLEPHWRHNGPRLTTGYIPRQPSRNGALREPTNR
;
A
#
# COMPACT_ATOMS: atom_id res chain seq x y z
N MET A 1 -7.23 -36.51 33.70
CA MET A 1 -8.08 -37.52 33.11
C MET A 1 -9.50 -37.29 33.60
N ILE A 2 -10.25 -36.41 32.94
CA ILE A 2 -11.72 -36.33 33.04
C ILE A 2 -12.18 -35.80 31.70
N ILE A 3 -12.81 -36.69 30.94
CA ILE A 3 -13.52 -36.46 29.68
C ILE A 3 -14.89 -35.91 30.07
N ARG A 4 -15.33 -34.79 29.47
CA ARG A 4 -16.74 -34.37 29.47
C ARG A 4 -17.18 -33.98 28.05
N ASP A 5 -17.91 -34.87 27.55
CA ASP A 5 -19.23 -34.89 26.88
C ASP A 5 -19.57 -33.74 25.92
N ARG A 6 -19.73 -34.14 24.66
CA ARG A 6 -20.30 -33.35 23.56
C ARG A 6 -21.81 -33.32 23.73
N ARG A 7 -22.41 -32.12 23.68
CA ARG A 7 -23.83 -31.94 23.41
C ARG A 7 -24.04 -31.42 22.00
N GLU A 8 -24.83 -32.17 21.27
CA GLU A 8 -25.23 -31.93 19.88
C GLU A 8 -26.06 -30.63 19.75
N ALA A 9 -25.82 -29.90 18.66
CA ALA A 9 -26.62 -28.77 18.24
C ALA A 9 -27.77 -29.25 17.33
N PRO A 10 -28.97 -28.65 17.41
CA PRO A 10 -30.12 -29.09 16.62
C PRO A 10 -30.04 -28.62 15.15
N GLY A 11 -30.41 -29.49 14.24
CA GLY A 11 -30.40 -29.28 12.80
C GLY A 11 -31.49 -28.32 12.26
N PRO A 12 -31.37 -27.91 11.01
CA PRO A 12 -32.23 -26.87 10.41
C PRO A 12 -33.62 -27.42 10.05
N ARG A 13 -34.66 -26.60 10.31
CA ARG A 13 -36.05 -26.89 9.98
C ARG A 13 -36.32 -26.68 8.50
N HIS A 14 -36.89 -27.69 7.86
CA HIS A 14 -37.45 -27.61 6.51
C HIS A 14 -38.71 -26.75 6.47
N LEU A 15 -38.76 -25.78 5.58
CA LEU A 15 -39.96 -25.08 5.17
C LEU A 15 -40.54 -25.76 3.91
N ARG A 16 -41.82 -25.99 3.90
CA ARG A 16 -42.59 -26.60 2.79
C ARG A 16 -42.97 -25.52 1.76
N PRO A 17 -43.12 -25.85 0.48
CA PRO A 17 -43.50 -24.92 -0.58
C PRO A 17 -45.03 -24.81 -0.72
N GLY A 18 -45.48 -23.60 -1.10
CA GLY A 18 -46.82 -23.39 -1.67
C GLY A 18 -47.48 -22.13 -1.12
N GLU A 19 -47.52 -21.10 -1.97
CA GLU A 19 -48.75 -20.41 -2.36
C GLU A 19 -48.43 -19.20 -3.25
N ASN A 20 -48.99 -19.25 -4.48
CA ASN A 20 -49.00 -18.15 -5.44
C ASN A 20 -49.85 -17.00 -4.95
N THR A 21 -49.37 -15.76 -5.07
CA THR A 21 -50.21 -14.58 -5.24
C THR A 21 -49.63 -13.72 -6.36
N GLU A 22 -50.45 -13.66 -7.45
CA GLU A 22 -50.22 -12.78 -8.58
C GLU A 22 -50.31 -11.30 -8.14
N GLY A 23 -49.35 -10.48 -8.48
CA GLY A 23 -49.34 -9.03 -8.37
C GLY A 23 -48.99 -8.39 -9.71
N PRO A 24 -49.42 -7.14 -10.01
CA PRO A 24 -49.74 -6.66 -11.33
C PRO A 24 -48.54 -6.35 -12.24
N GLU A 25 -48.78 -6.55 -13.54
CA GLU A 25 -47.92 -6.21 -14.67
C GLU A 25 -47.50 -4.72 -14.62
N CYS A 26 -46.20 -4.45 -14.60
CA CYS A 26 -45.64 -3.16 -14.89
C CYS A 26 -45.24 -3.09 -16.36
N ALA A 27 -45.73 -2.03 -17.03
CA ALA A 27 -45.55 -1.71 -18.42
C ALA A 27 -44.06 -1.63 -18.84
N GLU A 28 -43.79 -2.08 -20.04
CA GLU A 28 -42.52 -1.96 -20.74
C GLU A 28 -42.21 -0.50 -21.02
N ASP A 29 -41.04 -0.04 -20.58
CA ASP A 29 -40.47 1.27 -20.90
C ASP A 29 -39.43 1.08 -22.05
N PRO A 30 -39.62 1.66 -23.23
CA PRO A 30 -38.72 1.47 -24.34
C PRO A 30 -37.74 2.65 -24.46
N GLU A 31 -36.70 2.67 -23.62
CA GLU A 31 -35.48 3.44 -23.95
C GLU A 31 -34.33 2.97 -23.01
N ARG A 32 -33.77 1.82 -23.34
CA ARG A 32 -32.49 1.41 -22.75
C ARG A 32 -31.39 2.06 -23.56
N THR A 33 -30.92 3.21 -23.11
CA THR A 33 -29.69 3.83 -23.59
C THR A 33 -28.51 2.90 -23.36
N GLU A 34 -27.72 2.72 -24.39
CA GLU A 34 -26.50 1.90 -24.42
C GLU A 34 -25.57 2.30 -23.28
N ASP A 35 -25.19 1.30 -22.47
CA ASP A 35 -24.22 1.41 -21.39
C ASP A 35 -22.82 1.63 -21.99
N PRO A 36 -22.13 2.76 -21.72
CA PRO A 36 -20.80 3.04 -22.28
C PRO A 36 -19.66 2.28 -21.55
N GLY A 37 -19.95 1.14 -20.92
CA GLY A 37 -19.04 0.42 -20.03
C GLY A 37 -18.41 -0.87 -20.56
N ASN A 38 -18.57 -1.22 -21.86
CA ASN A 38 -17.92 -2.44 -22.37
C ASN A 38 -16.65 -2.11 -23.16
N SER A 39 -15.63 -1.60 -22.48
CA SER A 39 -14.27 -1.71 -23.00
C SER A 39 -13.87 -3.18 -22.98
N PRO A 40 -13.32 -3.74 -24.07
CA PRO A 40 -12.90 -5.13 -24.09
C PRO A 40 -11.91 -5.37 -22.95
N SER A 41 -12.21 -6.34 -22.08
CA SER A 41 -11.27 -6.82 -21.06
C SER A 41 -9.95 -7.14 -21.76
N PRO A 42 -8.80 -6.66 -21.27
CA PRO A 42 -7.52 -7.02 -21.87
C PRO A 42 -7.41 -8.54 -21.89
N ALA A 43 -6.86 -9.09 -22.98
CA ALA A 43 -6.68 -10.54 -23.11
C ALA A 43 -5.95 -11.04 -21.86
N ALA A 44 -6.42 -12.17 -21.30
CA ALA A 44 -5.82 -12.79 -20.12
C ALA A 44 -4.32 -13.02 -20.36
N ALA A 45 -3.49 -12.60 -19.42
CA ALA A 45 -2.05 -12.78 -19.52
C ALA A 45 -1.66 -14.20 -19.11
N ASP A 46 -0.95 -14.93 -19.97
CA ASP A 46 -0.40 -16.25 -19.67
C ASP A 46 0.89 -16.20 -18.84
N GLU A 47 1.62 -15.09 -18.94
CA GLU A 47 2.83 -14.82 -18.18
C GLU A 47 2.90 -13.35 -17.73
N MET A 48 3.60 -13.11 -16.62
CA MET A 48 3.78 -11.79 -16.03
C MET A 48 5.20 -11.62 -15.50
N HIS A 49 5.86 -10.52 -15.90
CA HIS A 49 7.13 -10.14 -15.31
C HIS A 49 6.92 -9.21 -14.12
N ILE A 50 7.70 -9.36 -13.06
CA ILE A 50 7.75 -8.43 -11.93
C ILE A 50 9.12 -7.77 -11.95
N LEU A 51 9.15 -6.51 -12.35
CA LEU A 51 10.35 -5.68 -12.35
C LEU A 51 10.40 -4.88 -11.04
N TRP A 52 11.31 -5.24 -10.15
CA TRP A 52 11.41 -4.66 -8.81
C TRP A 52 12.67 -3.81 -8.68
N ILE A 53 12.48 -2.52 -8.46
CA ILE A 53 13.56 -1.55 -8.24
C ILE A 53 13.58 -1.16 -6.77
N SER A 54 14.69 -1.46 -6.09
CA SER A 54 14.92 -1.13 -4.68
C SER A 54 16.26 -0.40 -4.48
N GLU A 55 16.71 0.37 -5.47
CA GLU A 55 18.04 0.97 -5.49
C GLU A 55 18.08 2.35 -4.85
N GLY A 56 19.05 2.55 -3.97
CA GLY A 56 19.44 3.85 -3.45
C GLY A 56 18.63 4.36 -2.27
N MET A 57 17.42 4.86 -2.45
CA MET A 57 16.56 5.39 -1.36
C MET A 57 15.71 4.29 -0.71
N SER A 58 16.19 3.06 -0.68
CA SER A 58 15.61 1.91 -0.01
C SER A 58 16.53 1.35 1.07
N CYS A 59 15.95 0.70 2.06
CA CYS A 59 16.68 -0.11 3.04
C CYS A 59 16.60 -1.61 2.73
N ASP A 60 15.98 -2.01 1.63
CA ASP A 60 15.62 -3.40 1.27
C ASP A 60 14.74 -4.11 2.31
N GLY A 61 14.17 -3.35 3.25
CA GLY A 61 13.36 -3.89 4.33
C GLY A 61 12.08 -4.55 3.83
N ASP A 62 11.48 -4.00 2.78
CA ASP A 62 10.26 -4.54 2.19
C ASP A 62 10.57 -5.83 1.41
N THR A 63 11.64 -5.85 0.61
CA THR A 63 12.14 -7.06 -0.06
C THR A 63 12.44 -8.18 0.93
N ILE A 64 13.17 -7.88 2.02
CA ILE A 64 13.49 -8.87 3.06
C ILE A 64 12.20 -9.32 3.80
N SER A 65 11.29 -8.40 4.07
CA SER A 65 10.02 -8.73 4.71
C SER A 65 9.23 -9.77 3.90
N VAL A 66 9.16 -9.63 2.59
CA VAL A 66 8.42 -10.55 1.71
C VAL A 66 8.94 -11.99 1.80
N THR A 67 10.22 -12.21 2.10
CA THR A 67 10.75 -13.58 2.33
C THR A 67 10.15 -14.29 3.53
N ALA A 68 9.47 -13.56 4.42
CA ALA A 68 8.80 -14.11 5.60
C ALA A 68 7.30 -14.38 5.35
N ALA A 69 6.78 -14.11 4.16
CA ALA A 69 5.42 -14.47 3.79
C ALA A 69 5.27 -15.99 3.69
N ALA A 70 4.16 -16.50 4.19
CA ALA A 70 3.89 -17.94 4.24
C ALA A 70 2.57 -18.35 3.56
N GLN A 71 1.66 -17.40 3.30
CA GLN A 71 0.33 -17.69 2.76
C GLN A 71 -0.18 -16.56 1.85
N PRO A 72 0.17 -16.57 0.55
CA PRO A 72 1.18 -17.43 -0.09
C PRO A 72 2.60 -16.95 0.15
N ALA A 73 3.56 -17.87 0.07
CA ALA A 73 4.97 -17.51 -0.01
C ALA A 73 5.32 -16.95 -1.41
N ILE A 74 6.37 -16.17 -1.51
CA ILE A 74 6.82 -15.66 -2.83
C ILE A 74 7.24 -16.82 -3.74
N GLU A 75 7.81 -17.87 -3.17
CA GLU A 75 8.19 -19.10 -3.85
C GLU A 75 6.99 -19.80 -4.47
N ASP A 76 5.83 -19.84 -3.78
CA ASP A 76 4.61 -20.47 -4.31
C ASP A 76 4.15 -19.77 -5.60
N VAL A 77 4.31 -18.45 -5.66
CA VAL A 77 3.97 -17.64 -6.84
C VAL A 77 4.97 -17.87 -7.98
N VAL A 78 6.26 -17.77 -7.68
CA VAL A 78 7.32 -17.86 -8.71
C VAL A 78 7.46 -19.29 -9.27
N LEU A 79 7.22 -20.30 -8.44
CA LEU A 79 7.27 -21.71 -8.87
C LEU A 79 5.96 -22.19 -9.51
N GLY A 80 4.95 -21.31 -9.64
CA GLY A 80 3.67 -21.65 -10.26
C GLY A 80 2.84 -22.66 -9.47
N LEU A 81 2.98 -22.70 -8.15
CA LEU A 81 2.27 -23.64 -7.27
C LEU A 81 0.83 -23.20 -6.98
N ILE A 82 0.46 -21.96 -7.34
CA ILE A 82 -0.89 -21.44 -7.12
C ILE A 82 -1.71 -21.59 -8.41
N PRO A 83 -2.77 -22.40 -8.40
CA PRO A 83 -3.58 -22.61 -9.60
C PRO A 83 -4.26 -21.33 -10.11
N GLY A 84 -4.27 -21.15 -11.42
CA GLY A 84 -4.98 -20.04 -12.09
C GLY A 84 -4.20 -18.72 -12.14
N LEU A 85 -2.98 -18.68 -11.64
CA LEU A 85 -2.08 -17.56 -11.86
C LEU A 85 -1.31 -17.71 -13.19
N PRO A 86 -0.92 -16.58 -13.83
CA PRO A 86 0.03 -16.61 -14.94
C PRO A 86 1.39 -17.12 -14.46
N THR A 87 2.24 -17.55 -15.41
CA THR A 87 3.66 -17.80 -15.11
C THR A 87 4.35 -16.51 -14.69
N VAL A 88 5.03 -16.51 -13.54
CA VAL A 88 5.64 -15.31 -12.97
C VAL A 88 7.15 -15.33 -13.10
N HIS A 89 7.71 -14.26 -13.68
CA HIS A 89 9.16 -14.03 -13.78
C HIS A 89 9.55 -12.88 -12.85
N LEU A 90 10.18 -13.19 -11.72
CA LEU A 90 10.59 -12.20 -10.73
C LEU A 90 12.02 -11.69 -11.01
N HIS A 91 12.14 -10.36 -11.13
CA HIS A 91 13.42 -9.66 -11.31
C HIS A 91 13.66 -8.71 -10.13
N ASN A 92 14.20 -9.25 -9.06
CA ASN A 92 14.55 -8.55 -7.82
C ASN A 92 15.99 -8.87 -7.46
N LYS A 93 16.81 -7.89 -7.10
CA LYS A 93 18.25 -8.06 -6.83
C LYS A 93 18.58 -9.04 -5.70
N VAL A 94 17.65 -9.31 -4.79
CA VAL A 94 17.85 -10.22 -3.65
C VAL A 94 17.18 -11.57 -3.89
N LEU A 95 16.00 -11.58 -4.51
CA LEU A 95 15.12 -12.76 -4.63
C LEU A 95 15.29 -13.49 -5.97
N SER A 96 15.88 -12.85 -6.98
CA SER A 96 16.08 -13.48 -8.30
C SER A 96 17.33 -14.36 -8.33
N PRO A 97 17.35 -15.37 -9.22
CA PRO A 97 18.55 -16.22 -9.43
C PRO A 97 19.74 -15.45 -9.99
N CYS A 98 19.49 -14.36 -10.75
CA CYS A 98 20.53 -13.52 -11.34
C CYS A 98 20.81 -12.33 -10.42
N PRO A 99 21.98 -12.28 -9.77
CA PRO A 99 22.19 -11.35 -8.66
C PRO A 99 22.64 -9.94 -9.09
N GLY A 100 23.01 -9.70 -10.36
CA GLY A 100 23.46 -8.37 -10.77
C GLY A 100 24.08 -8.29 -12.16
N GLY A 101 24.58 -7.10 -12.49
CA GLY A 101 25.23 -6.83 -13.78
C GLY A 101 24.26 -6.64 -14.95
N GLU A 102 24.75 -6.69 -16.17
CA GLU A 102 23.95 -6.47 -17.38
C GLU A 102 22.92 -7.60 -17.61
N GLU A 103 23.20 -8.80 -17.17
CA GLU A 103 22.26 -9.91 -17.23
C GLU A 103 21.01 -9.64 -16.37
N PHE A 104 21.21 -9.09 -15.17
CA PHE A 104 20.12 -8.66 -14.31
C PHE A 104 19.34 -7.49 -14.92
N LEU A 105 20.00 -6.55 -15.58
CA LEU A 105 19.38 -5.38 -16.21
C LEU A 105 18.67 -5.68 -17.53
N ALA A 106 18.96 -6.84 -18.15
CA ALA A 106 18.41 -7.17 -19.47
C ALA A 106 16.88 -7.10 -19.54
N PRO A 107 16.07 -7.67 -18.60
CA PRO A 107 14.62 -7.54 -18.65
C PRO A 107 14.13 -6.10 -18.46
N PHE A 108 14.82 -5.28 -17.65
CA PHE A 108 14.49 -3.86 -17.49
C PHE A 108 14.73 -3.08 -18.79
N ARG A 109 15.85 -3.36 -19.50
CA ARG A 109 16.15 -2.76 -20.80
C ARG A 109 15.16 -3.18 -21.87
N ALA A 110 14.80 -4.47 -21.90
CA ALA A 110 13.79 -4.99 -22.81
C ALA A 110 12.43 -4.31 -22.57
N ALA A 111 12.02 -4.12 -21.32
CA ALA A 111 10.81 -3.40 -20.98
C ALA A 111 10.85 -1.92 -21.43
N VAL A 112 12.00 -1.25 -21.25
CA VAL A 112 12.18 0.13 -21.79
C VAL A 112 12.09 0.14 -23.31
N ALA A 113 12.64 -0.85 -24.01
CA ALA A 113 12.54 -0.97 -25.47
C ALA A 113 11.11 -1.30 -25.94
N GLY A 114 10.28 -1.91 -25.08
CA GLY A 114 8.93 -2.38 -25.42
C GLY A 114 8.93 -3.85 -25.87
N ASP A 115 10.03 -4.56 -25.67
CA ASP A 115 10.22 -5.95 -26.05
C ASP A 115 9.86 -6.93 -24.92
N LEU A 116 9.46 -6.41 -23.75
CA LEU A 116 9.02 -7.19 -22.60
C LEU A 116 7.70 -6.63 -22.07
N ALA A 117 6.63 -7.41 -22.22
CA ALA A 117 5.29 -7.10 -21.72
C ALA A 117 4.49 -8.41 -21.61
N PRO A 118 3.51 -8.50 -20.69
CA PRO A 118 3.18 -7.52 -19.64
C PRO A 118 4.12 -7.59 -18.44
N PHE A 119 4.23 -6.49 -17.71
CA PHE A 119 4.98 -6.46 -16.46
C PHE A 119 4.34 -5.57 -15.38
N ILE A 120 4.56 -5.96 -14.12
CA ILE A 120 4.28 -5.15 -12.93
C ILE A 120 5.58 -4.46 -12.53
N LEU A 121 5.56 -3.14 -12.41
CA LEU A 121 6.67 -2.37 -11.87
C LEU A 121 6.49 -2.19 -10.37
N VAL A 122 7.41 -2.74 -9.58
CA VAL A 122 7.45 -2.58 -8.12
C VAL A 122 8.56 -1.61 -7.76
N ILE A 123 8.22 -0.54 -7.06
CA ILE A 123 9.17 0.44 -6.53
C ILE A 123 9.23 0.32 -5.03
N GLU A 124 10.44 0.10 -4.51
CA GLU A 124 10.80 0.11 -3.10
C GLU A 124 11.75 1.27 -2.81
N GLY A 125 11.47 2.02 -1.76
CA GLY A 125 12.23 3.22 -1.43
C GLY A 125 11.63 4.51 -2.01
N SER A 126 11.99 5.63 -1.43
CA SER A 126 11.51 6.95 -1.86
C SER A 126 12.21 7.42 -3.14
N ILE A 127 11.53 8.25 -3.91
CA ILE A 127 12.04 8.79 -5.16
C ILE A 127 12.71 10.14 -4.88
N PRO A 128 14.04 10.28 -5.10
CA PRO A 128 14.73 11.53 -4.86
C PRO A 128 14.42 12.56 -5.96
N ASN A 129 14.57 13.84 -5.62
CA ASN A 129 14.46 14.93 -6.58
C ASN A 129 15.82 15.18 -7.28
N GLN A 130 15.99 14.65 -8.46
CA GLN A 130 17.20 14.86 -9.24
C GLN A 130 17.39 16.31 -9.71
N ASN A 131 16.33 17.14 -9.74
CA ASN A 131 16.39 18.50 -10.24
C ASN A 131 17.08 19.48 -9.26
N ILE A 132 17.32 19.07 -8.01
CA ILE A 132 18.03 19.90 -7.02
C ILE A 132 19.54 19.61 -6.96
N ILE A 133 20.02 18.70 -7.81
CA ILE A 133 21.45 18.39 -7.90
C ILE A 133 22.11 19.36 -8.89
N GLU A 134 23.21 19.96 -8.45
CA GLU A 134 24.02 20.80 -9.31
C GLU A 134 25.05 19.96 -10.09
N GLY A 135 25.28 20.31 -11.35
CA GLY A 135 26.26 19.65 -12.21
C GLY A 135 25.86 18.24 -12.66
N ASP A 136 26.84 17.36 -12.82
CA ASP A 136 26.67 15.97 -13.32
C ASP A 136 26.40 14.94 -12.18
N GLY A 137 25.99 15.40 -10.99
CA GLY A 137 25.70 14.55 -9.85
C GLY A 137 24.42 13.73 -9.98
N TYR A 138 24.25 12.73 -9.10
CA TYR A 138 23.02 11.97 -8.96
C TYR A 138 22.85 11.49 -7.50
N TRP A 139 21.59 11.32 -7.07
CA TRP A 139 21.30 10.77 -5.74
C TRP A 139 21.40 9.25 -5.73
N THR A 140 20.80 8.63 -6.73
CA THR A 140 20.70 7.16 -6.83
C THR A 140 20.79 6.73 -8.28
N SER A 141 21.37 5.56 -8.53
CA SER A 141 21.46 4.98 -9.87
C SER A 141 21.20 3.48 -9.84
N PHE A 142 20.75 2.97 -10.98
CA PHE A 142 20.49 1.55 -11.22
C PHE A 142 21.06 1.17 -12.58
N GLY A 143 22.33 0.73 -12.56
CA GLY A 143 23.12 0.45 -13.75
C GLY A 143 23.57 1.68 -14.53
N ASN A 144 24.25 1.45 -15.66
CA ASN A 144 24.82 2.47 -16.51
C ASN A 144 24.23 2.44 -17.93
N ASP A 145 24.23 3.57 -18.58
CA ASP A 145 23.97 3.67 -20.01
C ASP A 145 25.07 2.94 -20.79
N VAL A 146 24.69 2.01 -21.67
CA VAL A 146 25.65 1.14 -22.40
C VAL A 146 26.51 1.89 -23.42
N THR A 147 26.06 3.06 -23.87
CA THR A 147 26.76 3.85 -24.89
C THR A 147 27.71 4.85 -24.25
N THR A 148 27.25 5.54 -23.20
CA THR A 148 27.99 6.63 -22.57
C THR A 148 28.73 6.22 -21.30
N GLY A 149 28.40 5.06 -20.72
CA GLY A 149 28.90 4.59 -19.43
C GLY A 149 28.40 5.41 -18.22
N ARG A 150 27.53 6.39 -18.43
CA ARG A 150 26.99 7.24 -17.36
C ARG A 150 25.96 6.48 -16.52
N PRO A 151 25.90 6.72 -15.20
CA PRO A 151 24.88 6.13 -14.34
C PRO A 151 23.47 6.50 -14.81
N LEU A 152 22.60 5.49 -14.89
CA LEU A 152 21.18 5.69 -15.11
C LEU A 152 20.49 5.86 -13.76
N THR A 153 19.87 7.01 -13.53
CA THR A 153 19.18 7.29 -12.27
C THR A 153 17.93 6.44 -12.09
N VAL A 154 17.49 6.21 -10.86
CA VAL A 154 16.22 5.53 -10.58
C VAL A 154 15.05 6.27 -11.23
N ASN A 155 15.09 7.62 -11.22
CA ASN A 155 14.11 8.46 -11.93
C ASN A 155 14.07 8.17 -13.44
N TRP A 156 15.22 8.00 -14.07
CA TRP A 156 15.32 7.66 -15.49
C TRP A 156 14.58 6.34 -15.82
N TRP A 157 14.71 5.35 -14.94
CA TRP A 157 14.02 4.06 -15.08
C TRP A 157 12.51 4.21 -14.86
N ILE A 158 12.09 4.88 -13.78
CA ILE A 158 10.68 5.10 -13.47
C ILE A 158 9.98 5.82 -14.61
N ASP A 159 10.58 6.91 -15.13
CA ASP A 159 10.03 7.70 -16.23
C ASP A 159 9.75 6.87 -17.51
N ARG A 160 10.54 5.80 -17.73
CA ARG A 160 10.45 4.96 -18.93
C ARG A 160 9.67 3.68 -18.74
N LEU A 161 9.68 3.13 -17.54
CA LEU A 161 8.99 1.87 -17.23
C LEU A 161 7.53 2.10 -16.81
N ALA A 162 7.26 3.08 -15.94
CA ALA A 162 5.93 3.27 -15.41
C ALA A 162 4.84 3.47 -16.48
N PRO A 163 5.06 4.27 -17.56
CA PRO A 163 4.07 4.42 -18.63
C PRO A 163 3.82 3.15 -19.45
N LYS A 164 4.69 2.15 -19.35
CA LYS A 164 4.61 0.87 -20.08
C LYS A 164 4.18 -0.28 -19.19
N ALA A 165 4.23 -0.10 -17.89
CA ALA A 165 3.86 -1.12 -16.91
C ALA A 165 2.36 -1.43 -16.98
N TRP A 166 2.01 -2.72 -16.90
CA TRP A 166 0.64 -3.16 -16.76
C TRP A 166 0.04 -2.74 -15.42
N ALA A 167 0.83 -2.79 -14.34
CA ALA A 167 0.51 -2.21 -13.03
C ALA A 167 1.76 -1.59 -12.41
N VAL A 168 1.56 -0.62 -11.51
CA VAL A 168 2.64 0.03 -10.77
C VAL A 168 2.34 -0.04 -9.28
N VAL A 169 3.25 -0.61 -8.51
CA VAL A 169 3.13 -0.85 -7.08
C VAL A 169 4.22 -0.10 -6.32
N ALA A 170 3.83 0.68 -5.33
CA ALA A 170 4.72 1.31 -4.36
C ALA A 170 4.71 0.48 -3.07
N ILE A 171 5.75 -0.32 -2.85
CA ILE A 171 5.90 -1.14 -1.65
C ILE A 171 6.65 -0.38 -0.56
N GLY A 172 6.12 -0.43 0.65
CA GLY A 172 6.66 0.30 1.80
C GLY A 172 6.24 1.77 1.84
N THR A 173 6.37 2.38 3.00
CA THR A 173 5.96 3.78 3.22
C THR A 173 6.87 4.77 2.49
N CYS A 174 8.13 4.41 2.27
CA CYS A 174 9.06 5.25 1.52
C CYS A 174 8.60 5.43 0.07
N ALA A 175 8.27 4.34 -0.62
CA ALA A 175 7.75 4.41 -1.98
C ALA A 175 6.34 5.00 -2.05
N SER A 176 5.48 4.72 -1.06
CA SER A 176 4.11 5.22 -1.04
C SER A 176 4.02 6.73 -0.77
N TYR A 177 4.82 7.26 0.18
CA TYR A 177 4.65 8.61 0.72
C TYR A 177 5.95 9.36 1.03
N GLY A 178 7.11 8.84 0.62
CA GLY A 178 8.42 9.41 0.92
C GLY A 178 9.06 8.87 2.21
N GLY A 179 8.27 8.56 3.24
CA GLY A 179 8.72 7.92 4.47
C GLY A 179 9.86 8.65 5.20
N ILE A 180 10.82 7.89 5.72
CA ILE A 180 11.94 8.42 6.51
C ILE A 180 12.80 9.42 5.70
N HIS A 181 13.00 9.20 4.43
CA HIS A 181 13.81 10.11 3.60
C HIS A 181 13.14 11.46 3.38
N ALA A 182 11.80 11.52 3.47
CA ALA A 182 11.03 12.75 3.33
C ALA A 182 10.80 13.49 4.66
N MET A 183 11.47 13.06 5.75
CA MET A 183 11.45 13.78 7.04
C MET A 183 11.87 15.24 6.89
N ALA A 184 11.52 16.04 7.90
CA ALA A 184 11.88 17.45 7.99
C ALA A 184 13.36 17.69 7.66
N GLY A 185 13.60 18.68 6.79
CA GLY A 185 14.91 18.95 6.22
C GLY A 185 15.18 18.30 4.88
N ASN A 186 14.62 17.13 4.59
CA ASN A 186 14.62 16.40 3.31
C ASN A 186 15.68 16.89 2.28
N PRO A 187 16.97 16.64 2.50
CA PRO A 187 18.04 17.21 1.67
C PRO A 187 18.04 16.67 0.23
N THR A 188 17.42 15.52 0.03
CA THR A 188 17.30 14.86 -1.30
C THR A 188 16.02 15.22 -2.04
N GLY A 189 15.11 15.97 -1.41
CA GLY A 189 13.80 16.25 -1.97
C GLY A 189 13.00 14.95 -2.24
N SER A 190 13.21 13.90 -1.43
CA SER A 190 12.58 12.60 -1.59
C SER A 190 11.07 12.66 -1.41
N MET A 191 10.35 11.87 -2.21
CA MET A 191 8.89 11.84 -2.24
C MET A 191 8.36 10.43 -2.51
N GLY A 192 7.05 10.26 -2.36
CA GLY A 192 6.35 9.05 -2.78
C GLY A 192 6.15 8.96 -4.29
N LEU A 193 5.83 7.78 -4.76
CA LEU A 193 5.62 7.52 -6.20
C LEU A 193 4.43 8.27 -6.76
N GLY A 194 3.35 8.44 -5.97
CA GLY A 194 2.19 9.24 -6.35
C GLY A 194 2.51 10.74 -6.48
N ASP A 195 3.43 11.26 -5.65
CA ASP A 195 3.91 12.64 -5.76
C ASP A 195 4.82 12.82 -6.98
N TYR A 196 5.52 11.77 -7.38
CA TYR A 196 6.44 11.78 -8.53
C TYR A 196 5.73 11.64 -9.87
N LEU A 197 4.85 10.64 -10.01
CA LEU A 197 4.13 10.34 -11.27
C LEU A 197 2.84 11.14 -11.45
N GLY A 198 2.25 11.63 -10.36
CA GLY A 198 0.89 12.17 -10.28
C GLY A 198 -0.07 11.17 -9.63
N TRP A 199 -0.98 11.67 -8.80
CA TRP A 199 -1.99 10.85 -8.12
C TRP A 199 -3.11 10.36 -9.05
N ASP A 200 -3.20 10.92 -10.23
CA ASP A 200 -4.09 10.55 -11.33
C ASP A 200 -3.42 9.63 -12.37
N PHE A 201 -2.20 9.17 -12.08
CA PHE A 201 -1.50 8.22 -12.95
C PHE A 201 -2.32 6.95 -13.17
N SER A 202 -2.34 6.49 -14.43
CA SER A 202 -2.94 5.23 -14.83
C SER A 202 -1.96 4.39 -15.63
N SER A 203 -1.80 3.14 -15.26
CA SER A 203 -0.96 2.16 -15.97
C SER A 203 -1.60 1.67 -17.26
N THR A 204 -0.89 0.87 -18.06
CA THR A 204 -1.46 0.28 -19.29
C THR A 204 -2.59 -0.71 -19.02
N GLY A 205 -2.65 -1.30 -17.80
CA GLY A 205 -3.76 -2.11 -17.34
C GLY A 205 -4.96 -1.30 -16.83
N GLY A 206 -4.93 0.03 -16.94
CA GLY A 206 -6.01 0.91 -16.45
C GLY A 206 -6.05 1.05 -14.93
N LEU A 207 -4.99 0.64 -14.24
CA LEU A 207 -4.90 0.68 -12.78
C LEU A 207 -4.16 1.94 -12.31
N SER A 208 -4.64 2.53 -11.21
CA SER A 208 -3.89 3.56 -10.47
C SER A 208 -2.62 2.96 -9.85
N ILE A 209 -1.71 3.79 -9.34
CA ILE A 209 -0.63 3.34 -8.47
C ILE A 209 -1.25 2.61 -7.27
N ILE A 210 -0.65 1.49 -6.88
CA ILE A 210 -1.10 0.71 -5.73
C ILE A 210 -0.10 0.89 -4.60
N ASN A 211 -0.51 1.60 -3.55
CA ASN A 211 0.33 1.86 -2.38
C ASN A 211 0.14 0.76 -1.34
N ILE A 212 1.23 0.11 -0.94
CA ILE A 212 1.24 -0.90 0.13
C ILE A 212 2.19 -0.41 1.23
N PRO A 213 1.76 0.58 2.05
CA PRO A 213 2.65 1.17 3.05
C PRO A 213 2.91 0.25 4.24
N GLY A 214 4.06 0.43 4.84
CA GLY A 214 4.61 -0.22 6.01
C GLY A 214 6.09 0.14 6.12
N CYS A 215 6.70 -0.02 7.29
CA CYS A 215 8.13 0.25 7.47
C CYS A 215 8.76 -0.79 8.40
N PRO A 216 9.07 -1.98 7.81
CA PRO A 216 8.73 -2.48 6.48
C PRO A 216 7.25 -2.86 6.30
N VAL A 217 6.87 -3.21 5.08
CA VAL A 217 5.52 -3.75 4.79
C VAL A 217 5.31 -5.08 5.52
N GLN A 218 4.08 -5.34 5.94
CA GLN A 218 3.73 -6.67 6.45
C GLN A 218 3.73 -7.67 5.26
N PRO A 219 4.45 -8.81 5.38
CA PRO A 219 4.76 -9.69 4.25
C PRO A 219 3.56 -10.11 3.41
N GLU A 220 2.54 -10.66 4.08
CA GLU A 220 1.36 -11.15 3.41
C GLU A 220 0.49 -10.02 2.82
N ASN A 221 0.59 -8.78 3.29
CA ASN A 221 -0.12 -7.66 2.68
C ASN A 221 0.37 -7.40 1.25
N PHE A 222 1.67 -7.53 1.01
CA PHE A 222 2.22 -7.47 -0.35
C PHE A 222 1.79 -8.70 -1.15
N MET A 223 1.94 -9.89 -0.59
CA MET A 223 1.63 -11.14 -1.29
C MET A 223 0.15 -11.27 -1.67
N ASP A 224 -0.77 -10.86 -0.78
CA ASP A 224 -2.21 -10.81 -1.09
C ASP A 224 -2.48 -9.85 -2.25
N THR A 225 -1.87 -8.67 -2.21
CA THR A 225 -2.06 -7.65 -3.26
C THR A 225 -1.48 -8.13 -4.59
N LEU A 226 -0.27 -8.69 -4.58
CA LEU A 226 0.35 -9.26 -5.78
C LEU A 226 -0.50 -10.39 -6.36
N THR A 227 -0.95 -11.33 -5.53
CA THR A 227 -1.77 -12.45 -5.95
C THR A 227 -3.11 -11.97 -6.55
N TRP A 228 -3.74 -10.96 -5.94
CA TRP A 228 -4.95 -10.34 -6.49
C TRP A 228 -4.68 -9.74 -7.88
N LEU A 229 -3.58 -8.98 -8.03
CA LEU A 229 -3.18 -8.41 -9.32
C LEU A 229 -2.96 -9.48 -10.39
N LEU A 230 -2.32 -10.60 -10.02
CA LEU A 230 -2.09 -11.71 -10.94
C LEU A 230 -3.41 -12.38 -11.35
N TYR A 231 -4.36 -12.59 -10.43
CA TYR A 231 -5.70 -13.06 -10.78
C TYR A 231 -6.47 -12.06 -11.64
N HIS A 232 -6.29 -10.75 -11.40
CA HIS A 232 -6.88 -9.72 -12.25
C HIS A 232 -6.27 -9.76 -13.67
N ALA A 233 -4.94 -9.91 -13.79
CA ALA A 233 -4.27 -10.07 -15.07
C ALA A 233 -4.71 -11.35 -15.83
N ALA A 234 -5.01 -12.42 -15.09
CA ALA A 234 -5.59 -13.65 -15.64
C ALA A 234 -7.10 -13.52 -15.99
N GLY A 235 -7.72 -12.36 -15.74
CA GLY A 235 -9.14 -12.14 -16.02
C GLY A 235 -10.11 -12.84 -15.05
N THR A 236 -9.60 -13.37 -13.93
CA THR A 236 -10.39 -14.16 -12.96
C THR A 236 -10.80 -13.36 -11.71
N ALA A 237 -10.25 -12.15 -11.52
CA ALA A 237 -10.63 -11.24 -10.46
C ALA A 237 -10.90 -9.83 -11.00
N PRO A 238 -11.76 -9.03 -10.34
CA PRO A 238 -11.90 -7.62 -10.65
C PRO A 238 -10.62 -6.83 -10.28
N PRO A 239 -10.48 -5.57 -10.72
CA PRO A 239 -9.40 -4.72 -10.24
C PRO A 239 -9.48 -4.60 -8.71
N PRO A 240 -8.33 -4.48 -8.00
CA PRO A 240 -8.31 -4.36 -6.56
C PRO A 240 -9.02 -3.07 -6.11
N PRO A 241 -9.96 -3.13 -5.13
CA PRO A 241 -10.57 -1.93 -4.56
C PRO A 241 -9.53 -1.16 -3.75
N LEU A 242 -9.38 0.13 -4.05
CA LEU A 242 -8.42 1.02 -3.42
C LEU A 242 -9.13 2.16 -2.68
N ASP A 243 -8.60 2.53 -1.52
CA ASP A 243 -9.05 3.71 -0.78
C ASP A 243 -8.55 5.03 -1.41
N GLY A 244 -8.96 6.16 -0.85
CA GLY A 244 -8.57 7.48 -1.34
C GLY A 244 -7.05 7.78 -1.30
N MET A 245 -6.26 6.92 -0.66
CA MET A 245 -4.79 6.95 -0.64
C MET A 245 -4.16 5.92 -1.57
N LEU A 246 -4.96 5.32 -2.45
CA LEU A 246 -4.56 4.29 -3.39
C LEU A 246 -4.02 3.02 -2.70
N ARG A 247 -4.55 2.69 -1.51
CA ARG A 247 -4.19 1.50 -0.75
C ARG A 247 -5.30 0.45 -0.85
N PRO A 248 -4.97 -0.86 -0.86
CA PRO A 248 -5.97 -1.91 -0.81
C PRO A 248 -6.92 -1.78 0.39
N GLU A 249 -8.23 -1.63 0.13
CA GLU A 249 -9.23 -1.37 1.17
C GLU A 249 -9.33 -2.50 2.20
N TRP A 250 -9.17 -3.77 1.77
CA TRP A 250 -9.24 -4.92 2.68
C TRP A 250 -8.08 -4.96 3.69
N ILE A 251 -6.96 -4.28 3.38
CA ILE A 251 -5.79 -4.17 4.25
C ILE A 251 -5.92 -2.94 5.15
N TYR A 252 -6.20 -1.78 4.54
CA TYR A 252 -6.11 -0.47 5.21
C TYR A 252 -7.46 0.18 5.50
N GLY A 253 -8.59 -0.49 5.24
CA GLY A 253 -9.92 0.05 5.49
C GLY A 253 -10.31 0.17 6.97
N LYS A 254 -9.53 -0.41 7.89
CA LYS A 254 -9.78 -0.36 9.34
C LYS A 254 -8.56 0.16 10.09
N SER A 255 -8.81 0.75 11.26
CA SER A 255 -7.74 1.25 12.12
C SER A 255 -7.02 0.11 12.85
N VAL A 256 -5.81 0.40 13.32
CA VAL A 256 -5.06 -0.47 14.25
C VAL A 256 -5.88 -0.76 15.49
N HIS A 257 -6.63 0.24 15.99
CA HIS A 257 -7.48 0.11 17.15
C HIS A 257 -8.56 -0.98 16.99
N ASP A 258 -9.13 -1.13 15.79
CA ASP A 258 -10.16 -2.15 15.51
C ASP A 258 -9.68 -3.60 15.70
N GLY A 259 -8.36 -3.83 15.64
CA GLY A 259 -7.76 -5.15 15.84
C GLY A 259 -6.91 -5.26 17.11
N CYS A 260 -6.85 -4.19 17.90
CA CYS A 260 -6.05 -4.16 19.12
C CYS A 260 -6.79 -4.87 20.26
N ASP A 261 -6.15 -5.83 20.90
CA ASP A 261 -6.67 -6.54 22.09
C ASP A 261 -6.77 -5.64 23.34
N ARG A 262 -6.20 -4.41 23.26
CA ARG A 262 -6.32 -3.37 24.30
C ARG A 262 -7.42 -2.34 24.00
N ALA A 263 -8.23 -2.52 22.94
CA ALA A 263 -9.25 -1.57 22.53
C ALA A 263 -10.30 -1.30 23.63
N ALA A 264 -10.69 -2.33 24.38
CA ALA A 264 -11.64 -2.20 25.47
C ALA A 264 -11.15 -1.26 26.59
N PHE A 265 -9.84 -1.24 26.87
CA PHE A 265 -9.28 -0.29 27.84
C PHE A 265 -9.33 1.16 27.33
N PHE A 266 -9.15 1.37 26.02
CA PHE A 266 -9.32 2.69 25.42
C PHE A 266 -10.77 3.19 25.58
N GLU A 267 -11.74 2.33 25.32
CA GLU A 267 -13.17 2.65 25.44
C GLU A 267 -13.58 2.98 26.87
N GLN A 268 -12.91 2.40 27.84
CA GLN A 268 -13.14 2.64 29.27
C GLN A 268 -12.33 3.83 29.82
N GLY A 269 -11.43 4.43 29.00
CA GLY A 269 -10.52 5.47 29.46
C GLY A 269 -9.43 4.97 30.41
N ASP A 270 -9.15 3.64 30.42
CA ASP A 270 -8.15 3.01 31.28
C ASP A 270 -6.82 2.88 30.53
N PHE A 271 -5.95 3.83 30.76
CA PHE A 271 -4.69 4.01 30.04
C PHE A 271 -3.50 3.52 30.83
N ALA A 272 -2.51 2.97 30.09
CA ALA A 272 -1.23 2.55 30.62
C ALA A 272 -0.40 3.76 31.07
N GLY A 273 0.19 3.69 32.27
CA GLY A 273 1.19 4.66 32.74
C GLY A 273 2.62 4.24 32.39
N ASP A 274 2.83 2.97 32.04
CA ASP A 274 4.12 2.41 31.65
C ASP A 274 3.92 1.22 30.69
N PHE A 275 5.00 0.78 30.02
CA PHE A 275 4.96 -0.30 29.03
C PHE A 275 4.76 -1.70 29.62
N ASN A 276 4.86 -1.89 30.92
CA ASN A 276 4.61 -3.17 31.58
C ASN A 276 3.12 -3.41 31.83
N SER A 277 2.32 -2.36 31.68
CA SER A 277 0.87 -2.40 31.83
C SER A 277 0.20 -3.08 30.63
N GLY A 278 -0.79 -3.95 30.89
CA GLY A 278 -1.65 -4.53 29.85
C GLY A 278 -2.71 -3.56 29.29
N LYS A 279 -2.80 -2.33 29.83
CA LYS A 279 -3.82 -1.34 29.47
C LYS A 279 -3.51 -0.64 28.14
N CYS A 280 -4.45 0.22 27.66
CA CYS A 280 -4.26 0.98 26.42
C CYS A 280 -3.06 1.94 26.51
N GLN A 281 -2.19 1.86 25.54
CA GLN A 281 -0.92 2.62 25.47
C GLN A 281 -1.03 3.99 24.80
N VAL A 282 -2.23 4.52 24.61
CA VAL A 282 -2.42 5.83 23.95
C VAL A 282 -1.66 6.96 24.66
N LYS A 283 -1.58 6.96 26.00
CA LYS A 283 -0.76 7.90 26.76
C LYS A 283 0.74 7.72 26.58
N LEU A 284 1.19 6.57 26.12
CA LEU A 284 2.59 6.26 25.85
C LEU A 284 2.97 6.54 24.39
N GLY A 285 2.13 7.27 23.65
CA GLY A 285 2.39 7.67 22.27
C GLY A 285 1.89 6.69 21.21
N CYS A 286 0.91 5.82 21.53
CA CYS A 286 0.29 4.94 20.56
C CYS A 286 -0.66 5.69 19.62
N TRP A 287 -0.42 5.63 18.32
CA TRP A 287 -1.24 6.24 17.27
C TRP A 287 -2.35 5.32 16.72
N GLY A 288 -2.51 4.13 17.34
CA GLY A 288 -3.45 3.10 16.86
C GLY A 288 -4.87 3.56 16.53
N PRO A 289 -5.49 4.47 17.31
CA PRO A 289 -6.85 4.94 17.02
C PRO A 289 -7.03 5.69 15.69
N VAL A 290 -5.96 6.28 15.15
CA VAL A 290 -6.02 7.11 13.92
C VAL A 290 -5.24 6.53 12.76
N VAL A 291 -4.58 5.40 12.94
CA VAL A 291 -3.75 4.74 11.92
C VAL A 291 -4.48 3.56 11.31
N ASN A 292 -4.49 3.49 9.98
CA ASN A 292 -5.06 2.39 9.23
C ASN A 292 -4.02 1.28 8.97
N CYS A 293 -4.26 0.10 9.53
CA CYS A 293 -3.39 -1.07 9.37
C CYS A 293 -4.09 -2.33 9.87
N ASN A 294 -3.83 -3.47 9.23
CA ASN A 294 -4.43 -4.75 9.60
C ASN A 294 -3.56 -5.60 10.53
N VAL A 295 -2.31 -5.20 10.78
CA VAL A 295 -1.31 -5.99 11.54
C VAL A 295 -1.82 -6.50 12.88
N PRO A 296 -2.53 -5.75 13.72
CA PRO A 296 -3.06 -6.29 14.97
C PRO A 296 -4.09 -7.42 14.81
N ARG A 297 -4.80 -7.44 13.68
CA ARG A 297 -5.78 -8.51 13.38
C ARG A 297 -5.14 -9.70 12.68
N ARG A 298 -4.21 -9.41 11.76
CA ARG A 298 -3.56 -10.42 10.92
C ARG A 298 -2.37 -11.09 11.59
N GLY A 299 -1.70 -10.36 12.48
CA GLY A 299 -0.37 -10.69 12.96
C GLY A 299 0.70 -10.19 12.01
N TRP A 300 1.96 -10.37 12.40
CA TRP A 300 3.11 -9.98 11.58
C TRP A 300 3.57 -11.14 10.71
N ILE A 301 4.15 -12.18 11.27
CA ILE A 301 4.65 -13.34 10.55
C ILE A 301 3.85 -14.58 11.00
N GLY A 302 3.28 -15.31 10.04
CA GLY A 302 2.52 -16.52 10.32
C GLY A 302 1.32 -16.31 11.27
N GLY A 303 0.73 -15.12 11.25
CA GLY A 303 -0.39 -14.76 12.12
C GLY A 303 -0.02 -14.43 13.57
N VAL A 304 1.28 -14.28 13.88
CA VAL A 304 1.79 -14.04 15.24
C VAL A 304 2.42 -12.65 15.34
N GLY A 305 2.17 -11.96 16.45
CA GLY A 305 2.72 -10.63 16.72
C GLY A 305 1.82 -9.51 16.22
N GLY A 306 2.38 -8.31 16.17
CA GLY A 306 1.65 -7.08 15.81
C GLY A 306 1.79 -6.03 16.90
N CYS A 307 2.10 -4.78 16.52
CA CYS A 307 2.63 -3.75 17.42
C CYS A 307 1.94 -3.63 18.79
N PRO A 308 0.63 -3.33 18.92
CA PRO A 308 0.01 -3.22 20.23
C PRO A 308 -0.11 -4.57 20.97
N ASN A 309 -0.35 -5.67 20.23
CA ASN A 309 -0.66 -6.97 20.82
C ASN A 309 0.57 -7.63 21.47
N VAL A 310 1.77 -7.18 21.07
CA VAL A 310 3.05 -7.64 21.69
C VAL A 310 3.69 -6.60 22.60
N GLY A 311 2.95 -5.54 22.95
CA GLY A 311 3.40 -4.54 23.91
C GLY A 311 4.06 -3.31 23.29
N GLY A 312 4.19 -3.22 21.97
CA GLY A 312 4.66 -2.03 21.26
C GLY A 312 3.55 -1.02 21.05
N VAL A 313 3.90 0.25 20.90
CA VAL A 313 2.96 1.29 20.47
C VAL A 313 2.84 1.30 18.94
N CYS A 314 1.69 1.69 18.41
CA CYS A 314 1.58 2.01 17.00
C CYS A 314 2.27 3.35 16.72
N ILE A 315 3.24 3.36 15.81
CA ILE A 315 4.02 4.56 15.44
C ILE A 315 3.55 5.20 14.13
N GLY A 316 2.47 4.73 13.55
CA GLY A 316 1.90 5.34 12.34
C GLY A 316 2.62 4.99 11.04
N CYS A 317 3.42 3.92 11.00
CA CYS A 317 4.31 3.59 9.89
C CYS A 317 3.63 3.32 8.54
N THR A 318 2.31 3.17 8.50
CA THR A 318 1.52 2.97 7.27
C THR A 318 0.84 4.24 6.76
N MET A 319 1.13 5.38 7.38
CA MET A 319 0.41 6.62 7.11
C MET A 319 1.27 7.64 6.38
N PRO A 320 0.65 8.51 5.54
CA PRO A 320 1.33 9.67 4.98
C PRO A 320 1.83 10.59 6.09
N GLY A 321 3.00 11.19 5.87
CA GLY A 321 3.64 12.05 6.85
C GLY A 321 4.38 11.29 7.97
N PHE A 322 4.42 9.95 7.90
CA PHE A 322 5.33 9.18 8.75
C PHE A 322 6.80 9.43 8.35
N PRO A 323 7.73 9.65 9.31
CA PRO A 323 7.50 9.62 10.75
C PRO A 323 7.09 10.95 11.40
N ASP A 324 7.29 12.10 10.76
CA ASP A 324 7.18 13.44 11.38
C ASP A 324 5.81 13.72 12.01
N SER A 325 4.73 13.40 11.28
CA SER A 325 3.36 13.64 11.77
C SER A 325 2.94 12.74 12.92
N PHE A 326 3.75 11.72 13.25
CA PHE A 326 3.48 10.72 14.28
C PHE A 326 4.50 10.75 15.41
N MET A 327 5.42 11.71 15.40
CA MET A 327 6.34 11.95 16.50
C MET A 327 5.68 12.81 17.60
N PRO A 328 6.13 12.70 18.85
CA PRO A 328 7.15 11.80 19.34
C PRO A 328 6.63 10.36 19.53
N PHE A 329 7.46 9.39 19.17
CA PHE A 329 7.18 7.99 19.52
C PHE A 329 7.49 7.78 21.01
N MET A 330 6.65 6.99 21.70
CA MET A 330 6.93 6.50 23.03
C MET A 330 7.16 7.58 24.10
N ASN A 331 6.71 8.81 23.86
CA ASN A 331 6.69 9.87 24.86
C ASN A 331 5.26 10.01 25.40
N GLU A 332 5.13 10.22 26.69
CA GLU A 332 3.85 10.66 27.24
C GLU A 332 3.43 11.97 26.58
N PRO A 333 2.16 12.09 26.11
CA PRO A 333 1.63 13.39 25.74
C PRO A 333 1.73 14.30 26.98
N THR A 334 2.28 15.47 26.79
CA THR A 334 2.59 16.49 27.80
C THR A 334 1.80 16.44 29.09
N ASP A 335 2.53 16.44 30.18
CA ASP A 335 2.16 16.36 31.59
C ASP A 335 0.76 16.75 32.01
N GLY A 336 0.12 15.87 32.79
CA GLY A 336 -0.89 16.21 33.75
C GLY A 336 -2.26 15.54 33.57
N GLU A 337 -3.02 15.57 34.64
CA GLU A 337 -4.41 15.12 34.76
C GLU A 337 -5.33 15.66 33.65
N LEU A 338 -4.99 16.85 33.11
CA LEU A 338 -5.72 17.50 32.01
C LEU A 338 -5.58 16.72 30.68
N SER A 339 -4.44 16.11 30.43
CA SER A 339 -4.23 15.34 29.19
C SER A 339 -5.01 14.04 29.18
N GLY A 340 -5.15 13.38 30.33
CA GLY A 340 -5.97 12.19 30.47
C GLY A 340 -7.46 12.45 30.23
N ALA A 341 -7.99 13.54 30.79
CA ALA A 341 -9.36 13.98 30.56
C ALA A 341 -9.60 14.35 29.09
N LEU A 342 -8.67 15.12 28.48
CA LEU A 342 -8.74 15.50 27.07
C LEU A 342 -8.67 14.29 26.12
N ILE A 343 -7.84 13.29 26.42
CA ILE A 343 -7.77 12.07 25.63
C ILE A 343 -9.04 11.24 25.77
N THR A 344 -9.63 11.19 26.96
CA THR A 344 -10.91 10.52 27.19
C THR A 344 -12.05 11.24 26.45
N GLU A 345 -12.13 12.58 26.54
CA GLU A 345 -13.10 13.38 25.77
C GLU A 345 -12.86 13.27 24.26
N TYR A 346 -11.60 13.21 23.82
CA TYR A 346 -11.24 12.99 22.43
C TYR A 346 -11.65 11.59 21.97
N GLY A 347 -11.44 10.56 22.78
CA GLY A 347 -11.91 9.21 22.53
C GLY A 347 -13.45 9.15 22.40
N ASP A 348 -14.16 9.76 23.32
CA ASP A 348 -15.62 9.87 23.28
C ASP A 348 -16.11 10.69 22.08
N PHE A 349 -15.41 11.75 21.73
CA PHE A 349 -15.67 12.55 20.54
C PHE A 349 -15.46 11.73 19.26
N ILE A 350 -14.36 11.00 19.13
CA ILE A 350 -14.08 10.12 18.00
C ILE A 350 -15.14 9.02 17.90
N HIS A 351 -15.56 8.41 19.02
CA HIS A 351 -16.65 7.42 19.02
C HIS A 351 -17.98 8.01 18.56
N ARG A 352 -18.34 9.21 19.04
CA ARG A 352 -19.53 9.91 18.57
C ARG A 352 -19.43 10.28 17.10
N MET A 353 -18.28 10.78 16.67
CA MET A 353 -18.01 11.10 15.27
C MET A 353 -18.07 9.86 14.38
N ARG A 354 -17.49 8.71 14.78
CA ARG A 354 -17.60 7.44 14.04
C ARG A 354 -19.05 6.95 13.90
N ARG A 355 -19.89 7.11 14.91
CA ARG A 355 -21.32 6.78 14.82
C ARG A 355 -22.08 7.69 13.87
N ILE A 356 -21.72 8.98 13.84
CA ILE A 356 -22.40 10.00 13.02
C ILE A 356 -21.85 10.01 11.59
N THR A 357 -20.56 9.71 11.42
CA THR A 357 -19.81 9.90 10.19
C THR A 357 -19.24 8.60 9.62
N GLY A 358 -19.99 7.51 9.62
CA GLY A 358 -19.59 6.34 8.80
C GLY A 358 -19.22 6.73 7.36
N MET A 359 -19.41 7.99 6.99
CA MET A 359 -19.03 8.63 5.72
C MET A 359 -17.83 9.57 5.80
N ALA A 360 -17.38 10.04 6.97
CA ALA A 360 -16.44 11.18 7.02
C ALA A 360 -14.96 10.81 7.10
N MET A 361 -14.62 9.52 7.24
CA MET A 361 -13.23 9.07 7.19
C MET A 361 -12.70 8.88 5.74
N ASN A 362 -13.56 9.12 4.74
CA ASN A 362 -13.17 9.23 3.32
C ASN A 362 -12.88 10.69 2.91
N LEU A 363 -12.66 11.59 3.85
CA LEU A 363 -12.14 12.91 3.52
C LEU A 363 -10.74 12.73 2.95
N GLU A 364 -10.54 13.24 1.75
CA GLU A 364 -9.21 13.30 1.14
C GLU A 364 -8.21 13.88 2.13
N PRO A 365 -7.07 13.22 2.33
CA PRO A 365 -6.07 13.70 3.28
C PRO A 365 -5.66 15.13 2.94
N HIS A 366 -5.45 15.95 3.96
CA HIS A 366 -5.10 17.37 3.80
C HIS A 366 -3.81 17.58 2.97
N TRP A 367 -2.88 16.63 3.00
CA TRP A 367 -1.65 16.65 2.20
C TRP A 367 -1.91 16.50 0.68
N ARG A 368 -3.00 15.79 0.30
CA ARG A 368 -3.38 15.63 -1.12
C ARG A 368 -3.81 16.94 -1.77
N HIS A 369 -4.43 17.84 -1.01
CA HIS A 369 -4.86 19.15 -1.52
C HIS A 369 -3.78 20.22 -1.42
N ASN A 370 -2.82 20.07 -0.51
CA ASN A 370 -1.78 21.06 -0.31
C ASN A 370 -0.54 20.86 -1.19
N GLY A 371 -0.55 19.83 -2.04
CA GLY A 371 0.55 19.53 -2.94
C GLY A 371 1.89 19.34 -2.22
N PRO A 372 3.01 19.39 -2.91
CA PRO A 372 4.34 19.10 -2.38
C PRO A 372 4.89 20.17 -1.42
N ARG A 373 4.06 20.77 -0.58
CA ARG A 373 4.53 21.72 0.43
C ARG A 373 5.45 21.10 1.49
N LEU A 374 5.45 19.77 1.59
CA LEU A 374 6.35 19.01 2.45
C LEU A 374 7.66 18.67 1.73
N THR A 375 7.70 18.75 0.41
CA THR A 375 8.88 18.53 -0.40
C THR A 375 9.36 19.88 -0.95
N THR A 376 10.58 20.25 -0.72
CA THR A 376 11.30 21.47 -1.11
C THR A 376 11.03 21.90 -2.57
N GLY A 377 9.85 22.47 -2.87
CA GLY A 377 9.55 23.10 -4.15
C GLY A 377 9.50 22.18 -5.38
N TYR A 378 9.46 20.85 -5.20
CA TYR A 378 9.28 19.92 -6.32
C TYR A 378 7.84 19.99 -6.84
N ILE A 379 7.71 20.23 -8.13
CA ILE A 379 6.46 20.08 -8.85
C ILE A 379 6.55 18.74 -9.59
N PRO A 380 5.68 17.76 -9.29
CA PRO A 380 5.65 16.48 -10.01
C PRO A 380 5.61 16.75 -11.53
N ARG A 381 6.43 16.02 -12.28
CA ARG A 381 6.34 16.04 -13.74
C ARG A 381 4.99 15.47 -14.15
N GLN A 382 4.09 16.31 -14.57
CA GLN A 382 2.88 15.84 -15.22
C GLN A 382 3.27 15.30 -16.60
N PRO A 383 2.93 14.06 -16.94
CA PRO A 383 3.06 13.61 -18.31
C PRO A 383 2.22 14.54 -19.20
N SER A 384 2.83 15.07 -20.24
CA SER A 384 2.04 15.82 -21.23
C SER A 384 1.00 14.86 -21.79
N ARG A 385 -0.22 15.36 -22.10
CA ARG A 385 -1.28 14.58 -22.75
C ARG A 385 -0.84 13.88 -24.04
N ASN A 386 0.36 14.15 -24.53
CA ASN A 386 0.97 13.61 -25.75
C ASN A 386 2.20 12.73 -25.46
N GLY A 387 2.41 12.24 -24.21
CA GLY A 387 3.52 11.32 -23.90
C GLY A 387 4.93 11.92 -23.91
N ALA A 388 5.09 13.23 -24.16
CA ALA A 388 6.38 13.90 -24.07
C ALA A 388 6.56 14.49 -22.66
N LEU A 389 7.65 14.12 -21.98
CA LEU A 389 8.06 14.73 -20.71
C LEU A 389 8.29 16.22 -20.93
N ARG A 390 7.57 17.09 -20.22
CA ARG A 390 7.87 18.52 -20.23
C ARG A 390 9.14 18.75 -19.42
N GLU A 391 10.14 19.36 -20.02
CA GLU A 391 11.27 19.86 -19.28
C GLU A 391 10.83 20.92 -18.26
N PRO A 392 11.42 20.94 -17.06
CA PRO A 392 11.11 21.96 -16.05
C PRO A 392 11.45 23.33 -16.65
N THR A 393 10.47 24.21 -16.73
CA THR A 393 10.74 25.63 -17.00
C THR A 393 11.42 26.19 -15.76
N ASN A 394 12.70 26.55 -15.88
CA ASN A 394 13.42 27.34 -14.89
C ASN A 394 12.63 28.63 -14.61
N ARG A 395 12.15 28.77 -13.40
CA ARG A 395 11.80 30.04 -12.79
C ARG A 395 12.45 30.14 -11.43
#